data_96f6e04d279d5aca76b51fc63400c8d5
#
_entry.id   96f6e04d279d5aca76b51fc63400c8d5
#
_cell.length_a   1.000
_cell.length_b   1.000
_cell.length_c   1.000
_cell.angle_alpha   90.00
_cell.angle_beta   90.00
_cell.angle_gamma   90.00
#
_symmetry.space_group_name_H-M   'P 1'
#
loop_
_entity.id
_entity.type
_entity.pdbx_description
1 polymer ?
#
loop_
_entity_poly.entity_id
_entity_poly.type
_entity_poly.pdbx_seq_one_letter_code
_entity_poly.pdbx_strand_id
1 'polypeptide(L)'
;YELCENTPLKPGSEEYLDSEKYQLRPRDWEAAERDGRTIAPLITTLNHIRRRHPALHGLRNLRFHHTDNDAVIAYSKRTGSDTVVLVVNLDPHRAQEATITLDMAELGLGMGDIMPVRDELTGETYHWGRTNYARLEPGRAPAHILHVQLPADSSSSSSQIGGSGTP
;
A
#
# COMPACT_ATOMS: atom_id res chain seq x y z
N TYR A 1 11.39 -18.19 3.28
CA TYR A 1 10.91 -16.85 3.63
C TYR A 1 9.38 -16.85 3.83
N GLU A 2 8.61 -17.28 2.84
CA GLU A 2 7.15 -17.23 2.84
C GLU A 2 6.51 -18.07 3.95
N LEU A 3 7.18 -19.14 4.40
CA LEU A 3 6.75 -19.99 5.50
C LEU A 3 7.15 -19.45 6.87
N CYS A 4 7.81 -18.31 6.95
CA CYS A 4 8.26 -17.67 8.19
C CYS A 4 9.15 -18.60 9.06
N GLU A 5 9.89 -19.52 8.43
CA GLU A 5 10.81 -20.41 9.13
C GLU A 5 12.01 -19.61 9.64
N ASN A 6 12.04 -19.36 10.95
CA ASN A 6 13.05 -18.51 11.60
C ASN A 6 13.54 -19.07 12.95
N THR A 7 13.34 -20.36 13.20
CA THR A 7 13.82 -20.99 14.43
C THR A 7 15.35 -21.11 14.38
N PRO A 8 16.10 -20.50 15.30
CA PRO A 8 17.55 -20.60 15.29
C PRO A 8 18.01 -22.05 15.58
N LEU A 9 19.12 -22.47 14.96
CA LEU A 9 19.71 -23.79 15.18
C LEU A 9 20.07 -24.04 16.65
N LYS A 10 20.51 -23.00 17.34
CA LYS A 10 20.74 -22.92 18.78
C LYS A 10 20.54 -21.48 19.26
N PRO A 11 20.27 -21.26 20.55
CA PRO A 11 20.13 -19.91 21.08
C PRO A 11 21.32 -19.01 20.72
N GLY A 12 21.02 -17.82 20.15
CA GLY A 12 22.02 -16.85 19.70
C GLY A 12 22.70 -17.18 18.36
N SER A 13 22.27 -18.22 17.64
CA SER A 13 22.76 -18.52 16.29
C SER A 13 22.01 -17.69 15.23
N GLU A 14 22.75 -17.17 14.25
CA GLU A 14 22.18 -16.59 13.04
C GLU A 14 21.75 -17.66 12.01
N GLU A 15 22.17 -18.92 12.23
CA GLU A 15 21.76 -20.04 11.40
C GLU A 15 20.42 -20.60 11.88
N TYR A 16 19.48 -20.74 10.96
CA TYR A 16 18.17 -21.31 11.26
C TYR A 16 18.20 -22.84 11.26
N LEU A 17 17.38 -23.42 12.14
CA LEU A 17 17.10 -24.85 12.14
C LEU A 17 16.58 -25.23 10.76
N ASP A 18 17.10 -26.33 10.22
CA ASP A 18 16.69 -26.82 8.92
C ASP A 18 16.98 -25.87 7.74
N SER A 19 17.92 -24.94 7.90
CA SER A 19 18.38 -24.12 6.78
C SER A 19 19.02 -25.01 5.70
N GLU A 20 18.44 -24.97 4.51
CA GLU A 20 18.92 -25.77 3.38
C GLU A 20 20.17 -25.13 2.77
N LYS A 21 21.27 -25.83 2.86
CA LYS A 21 22.46 -25.49 2.06
C LYS A 21 22.65 -26.46 0.90
N TYR A 22 22.34 -27.75 1.14
CA TYR A 22 22.63 -28.82 0.17
C TYR A 22 21.59 -29.97 0.17
N GLN A 23 20.51 -29.84 0.92
CA GLN A 23 19.47 -30.88 1.01
C GLN A 23 18.15 -30.38 0.45
N LEU A 24 17.52 -31.20 -0.39
CA LEU A 24 16.15 -30.94 -0.82
C LEU A 24 15.21 -31.21 0.37
N ARG A 25 14.43 -30.21 0.76
CA ARG A 25 13.39 -30.32 1.79
C ARG A 25 12.02 -30.03 1.18
N PRO A 26 11.22 -31.07 0.97
CA PRO A 26 9.83 -30.86 0.57
C PRO A 26 9.07 -30.18 1.72
N ARG A 27 8.30 -29.15 1.38
CA ARG A 27 7.43 -28.42 2.32
C ARG A 27 5.99 -28.56 1.87
N ASP A 28 5.11 -28.80 2.84
CA ASP A 28 3.68 -28.85 2.60
C ASP A 28 3.10 -27.42 2.60
N TRP A 29 3.10 -26.80 1.41
CA TRP A 29 2.61 -25.45 1.19
C TRP A 29 1.10 -25.35 1.43
N GLU A 30 0.33 -26.37 1.02
CA GLU A 30 -1.11 -26.40 1.18
C GLU A 30 -1.50 -26.45 2.68
N ALA A 31 -0.83 -27.30 3.45
CA ALA A 31 -1.02 -27.33 4.89
C ALA A 31 -0.61 -26.01 5.55
N ALA A 32 0.50 -25.39 5.14
CA ALA A 32 0.95 -24.13 5.67
C ALA A 32 -0.06 -23.00 5.41
N GLU A 33 -0.66 -22.95 4.23
CA GLU A 33 -1.68 -21.97 3.88
C GLU A 33 -2.97 -22.21 4.68
N ARG A 34 -3.47 -23.44 4.71
CA ARG A 34 -4.66 -23.82 5.47
C ARG A 34 -4.55 -23.50 6.95
N ASP A 35 -3.36 -23.68 7.52
CA ASP A 35 -3.09 -23.46 8.94
C ASP A 35 -2.66 -22.00 9.26
N GLY A 36 -2.64 -21.11 8.28
CA GLY A 36 -2.22 -19.71 8.44
C GLY A 36 -0.73 -19.53 8.79
N ARG A 37 0.14 -20.50 8.43
CA ARG A 37 1.58 -20.50 8.72
C ARG A 37 2.43 -19.97 7.56
N THR A 38 1.81 -19.29 6.61
CA THR A 38 2.51 -18.71 5.45
C THR A 38 2.02 -17.30 5.17
N ILE A 39 2.92 -16.44 4.72
CA ILE A 39 2.60 -15.09 4.21
C ILE A 39 2.51 -15.05 2.67
N ALA A 40 2.58 -16.18 1.99
CA ALA A 40 2.52 -16.25 0.52
C ALA A 40 1.27 -15.58 -0.06
N PRO A 41 0.04 -15.74 0.50
CA PRO A 41 -1.14 -15.04 0.00
C PRO A 41 -1.02 -13.51 0.11
N LEU A 42 -0.44 -13.00 1.20
CA LEU A 42 -0.19 -11.57 1.37
C LEU A 42 0.80 -11.05 0.32
N ILE A 43 1.92 -11.75 0.12
CA ILE A 43 2.92 -11.41 -0.90
C ILE A 43 2.29 -11.39 -2.29
N THR A 44 1.45 -12.37 -2.60
CA THR A 44 0.71 -12.44 -3.86
C THR A 44 -0.20 -11.23 -4.05
N THR A 45 -0.94 -10.85 -3.01
CA THR A 45 -1.80 -9.65 -3.01
C THR A 45 -0.98 -8.38 -3.24
N LEU A 46 0.11 -8.20 -2.50
CA LEU A 46 0.99 -7.03 -2.65
C LEU A 46 1.61 -6.95 -4.06
N ASN A 47 1.99 -8.09 -4.64
CA ASN A 47 2.50 -8.14 -6.00
C ASN A 47 1.42 -7.79 -7.05
N HIS A 48 0.18 -8.20 -6.84
CA HIS A 48 -0.94 -7.80 -7.71
C HIS A 48 -1.23 -6.31 -7.61
N ILE A 49 -1.25 -5.74 -6.39
CA ILE A 49 -1.39 -4.29 -6.17
C ILE A 49 -0.26 -3.55 -6.87
N ARG A 50 0.99 -3.95 -6.65
CA ARG A 50 2.15 -3.33 -7.28
C ARG A 50 2.07 -3.32 -8.81
N ARG A 51 1.59 -4.40 -9.43
CA ARG A 51 1.46 -4.49 -10.90
C ARG A 51 0.37 -3.57 -11.44
N ARG A 52 -0.72 -3.36 -10.70
CA ARG A 52 -1.83 -2.49 -11.11
C ARG A 52 -1.51 -1.00 -11.01
N HIS A 53 -0.61 -0.62 -10.11
CA HIS A 53 -0.31 0.77 -9.82
C HIS A 53 1.08 1.18 -10.33
N PRO A 54 1.17 1.89 -11.49
CA PRO A 54 2.42 2.44 -11.99
C PRO A 54 3.17 3.30 -10.97
N ALA A 55 2.45 4.00 -10.08
CA ALA A 55 3.03 4.76 -8.99
C ALA A 55 3.95 3.92 -8.09
N LEU A 56 3.69 2.61 -7.94
CA LEU A 56 4.48 1.71 -7.12
C LEU A 56 5.73 1.16 -7.83
N HIS A 57 5.94 1.44 -9.12
CA HIS A 57 7.08 0.94 -9.88
C HIS A 57 8.34 1.80 -9.72
N GLY A 58 8.19 3.11 -9.50
CA GLY A 58 9.30 4.04 -9.36
C GLY A 58 9.91 4.05 -7.96
N LEU A 59 11.18 4.45 -7.84
CA LEU A 59 11.84 4.61 -6.54
C LEU A 59 11.91 6.08 -6.09
N ARG A 60 11.89 7.03 -7.04
CA ARG A 60 12.14 8.46 -6.77
C ARG A 60 10.87 9.29 -6.56
N ASN A 61 9.69 8.70 -6.69
CA ASN A 61 8.38 9.35 -6.59
C ASN A 61 7.73 9.17 -5.21
N LEU A 62 8.52 8.93 -4.18
CA LEU A 62 8.07 8.75 -2.81
C LEU A 62 8.10 10.08 -2.06
N ARG A 63 7.01 10.38 -1.30
CA ARG A 63 6.87 11.54 -0.42
C ARG A 63 6.33 11.11 0.92
N PHE A 64 7.02 11.46 2.01
CA PHE A 64 6.55 11.22 3.36
C PHE A 64 5.52 12.27 3.78
N HIS A 65 4.57 11.85 4.60
CA HIS A 65 3.55 12.69 5.21
C HIS A 65 3.72 12.70 6.73
N HIS A 66 3.23 13.76 7.37
CA HIS A 66 3.31 13.87 8.82
C HIS A 66 2.32 12.93 9.51
N THR A 67 2.79 12.27 10.57
CA THR A 67 1.97 11.52 11.52
C THR A 67 2.24 12.03 12.93
N ASP A 68 1.23 12.00 13.80
CA ASP A 68 1.38 12.36 15.22
C ASP A 68 1.81 11.16 16.10
N ASN A 69 2.21 10.05 15.48
CA ASN A 69 2.65 8.83 16.15
C ASN A 69 3.89 8.25 15.46
N ASP A 70 5.01 8.20 16.16
CA ASP A 70 6.30 7.69 15.64
C ASP A 70 6.28 6.18 15.29
N ALA A 71 5.31 5.43 15.82
CA ALA A 71 5.10 4.03 15.45
C ALA A 71 4.28 3.84 14.17
N VAL A 72 3.90 4.94 13.49
CA VAL A 72 3.16 4.91 12.23
C VAL A 72 3.91 5.72 11.18
N ILE A 73 4.15 5.12 10.03
CA ILE A 73 4.71 5.80 8.87
C ILE A 73 3.62 6.01 7.81
N ALA A 74 3.58 7.21 7.23
CA ALA A 74 2.72 7.53 6.11
C ALA A 74 3.54 8.10 4.95
N TYR A 75 3.29 7.60 3.75
CA TYR A 75 3.93 8.11 2.54
C TYR A 75 3.03 7.92 1.32
N SER A 76 3.26 8.70 0.29
CA SER A 76 2.61 8.55 -0.99
C SER A 76 3.59 8.30 -2.12
N LYS A 77 3.08 7.74 -3.19
CA LYS A 77 3.76 7.60 -4.48
C LYS A 77 2.81 8.03 -5.58
N ARG A 78 3.33 8.80 -6.54
CA ARG A 78 2.52 9.31 -7.65
C ARG A 78 3.25 9.17 -8.99
N THR A 79 2.52 8.74 -10.02
CA THR A 79 3.01 8.70 -11.41
C THR A 79 1.83 9.00 -12.33
N GLY A 80 1.89 10.17 -12.98
CA GLY A 80 0.76 10.65 -13.78
C GLY A 80 -0.49 10.87 -12.92
N SER A 81 -1.60 10.24 -13.29
CA SER A 81 -2.86 10.25 -12.54
C SER A 81 -2.94 9.17 -11.46
N ASP A 82 -2.04 8.20 -11.45
CA ASP A 82 -2.03 7.14 -10.43
C ASP A 82 -1.33 7.63 -9.15
N THR A 83 -2.09 7.66 -8.06
CA THR A 83 -1.63 8.11 -6.75
C THR A 83 -2.02 7.10 -5.69
N VAL A 84 -1.05 6.63 -4.92
CA VAL A 84 -1.24 5.66 -3.84
C VAL A 84 -0.66 6.24 -2.55
N VAL A 85 -1.47 6.23 -1.48
CA VAL A 85 -1.05 6.61 -0.12
C VAL A 85 -0.93 5.34 0.70
N LEU A 86 0.21 5.18 1.39
CA LEU A 86 0.45 4.05 2.26
C LEU A 86 0.56 4.53 3.70
N VAL A 87 -0.10 3.82 4.62
CA VAL A 87 0.00 4.04 6.06
C VAL A 87 0.31 2.70 6.71
N VAL A 88 1.39 2.63 7.47
CA VAL A 88 1.91 1.36 7.99
C VAL A 88 2.20 1.47 9.47
N ASN A 89 1.73 0.50 10.24
CA ASN A 89 2.10 0.30 11.63
C ASN A 89 3.48 -0.34 11.71
N LEU A 90 4.41 0.31 12.40
CA LEU A 90 5.78 -0.17 12.60
C LEU A 90 5.93 -1.02 13.88
N ASP A 91 4.89 -1.06 14.74
CA ASP A 91 4.87 -1.91 15.93
C ASP A 91 4.21 -3.26 15.60
N PRO A 92 4.96 -4.36 15.56
CA PRO A 92 4.40 -5.66 15.20
C PRO A 92 3.52 -6.28 16.30
N HIS A 93 3.45 -5.69 17.49
CA HIS A 93 2.82 -6.27 18.66
C HIS A 93 1.56 -5.54 19.13
N ARG A 94 1.44 -4.24 18.79
CA ARG A 94 0.36 -3.38 19.31
C ARG A 94 -0.39 -2.69 18.21
N ALA A 95 -1.69 -2.51 18.42
CA ALA A 95 -2.46 -1.60 17.59
C ALA A 95 -1.94 -0.17 17.79
N GLN A 96 -1.82 0.56 16.69
CA GLN A 96 -1.40 1.95 16.67
C GLN A 96 -2.47 2.81 15.99
N GLU A 97 -2.64 4.00 16.52
CA GLU A 97 -3.56 5.01 16.03
C GLU A 97 -2.75 6.25 15.66
N ALA A 98 -3.09 6.89 14.57
CA ALA A 98 -2.42 8.12 14.16
C ALA A 98 -3.36 9.06 13.40
N THR A 99 -3.07 10.34 13.55
CA THR A 99 -3.58 11.38 12.66
C THR A 99 -2.55 11.65 11.57
N ILE A 100 -2.93 11.39 10.32
CA ILE A 100 -2.09 11.60 9.16
C ILE A 100 -2.42 12.95 8.54
N THR A 101 -1.41 13.82 8.38
CA THR A 101 -1.56 15.08 7.65
C THR A 101 -0.89 14.96 6.29
N LEU A 102 -1.71 14.92 5.24
CA LEU A 102 -1.25 14.78 3.85
C LEU A 102 -0.71 16.11 3.32
N ASP A 103 0.35 16.05 2.56
CA ASP A 103 0.77 17.14 1.67
C ASP A 103 -0.08 17.08 0.39
N MET A 104 -1.16 17.87 0.37
CA MET A 104 -2.14 17.86 -0.70
C MET A 104 -1.54 18.29 -2.05
N ALA A 105 -0.59 19.22 -2.03
CA ALA A 105 0.07 19.70 -3.24
C ALA A 105 0.89 18.60 -3.93
N GLU A 106 1.62 17.77 -3.15
CA GLU A 106 2.36 16.61 -3.67
C GLU A 106 1.42 15.54 -4.26
N LEU A 107 0.19 15.45 -3.76
CA LEU A 107 -0.84 14.59 -4.33
C LEU A 107 -1.53 15.20 -5.57
N GLY A 108 -1.25 16.47 -5.88
CA GLY A 108 -1.89 17.22 -6.97
C GLY A 108 -3.31 17.65 -6.66
N LEU A 109 -3.59 17.93 -5.37
CA LEU A 109 -4.90 18.26 -4.83
C LEU A 109 -4.90 19.64 -4.17
N GLY A 110 -6.08 20.27 -4.11
CA GLY A 110 -6.31 21.48 -3.34
C GLY A 110 -6.35 21.20 -1.83
N MET A 111 -6.02 22.23 -1.03
CA MET A 111 -5.94 22.09 0.44
C MET A 111 -7.27 21.71 1.10
N GLY A 112 -8.40 21.99 0.47
CA GLY A 112 -9.73 21.68 0.96
C GLY A 112 -10.40 20.49 0.29
N ASP A 113 -9.69 19.82 -0.62
CA ASP A 113 -10.26 18.69 -1.35
C ASP A 113 -10.50 17.50 -0.43
N ILE A 114 -11.61 16.82 -0.66
CA ILE A 114 -11.93 15.52 -0.09
C ILE A 114 -12.05 14.55 -1.26
N MET A 115 -11.26 13.48 -1.20
CA MET A 115 -11.21 12.49 -2.27
C MET A 115 -11.63 11.11 -1.77
N PRO A 116 -12.32 10.31 -2.58
CA PRO A 116 -12.48 8.90 -2.29
C PRO A 116 -11.13 8.19 -2.44
N VAL A 117 -10.80 7.37 -1.46
CA VAL A 117 -9.62 6.51 -1.45
C VAL A 117 -10.07 5.07 -1.25
N ARG A 118 -9.61 4.17 -2.11
CA ARG A 118 -9.92 2.75 -2.00
C ARG A 118 -8.72 2.02 -1.40
N ASP A 119 -8.95 1.29 -0.32
CA ASP A 119 -7.93 0.41 0.26
C ASP A 119 -7.79 -0.85 -0.60
N GLU A 120 -6.64 -1.03 -1.20
CA GLU A 120 -6.33 -2.15 -2.07
C GLU A 120 -6.18 -3.49 -1.32
N LEU A 121 -5.97 -3.46 0.00
CA LEU A 121 -5.88 -4.66 0.84
C LEU A 121 -7.27 -5.19 1.23
N THR A 122 -8.20 -4.29 1.57
CA THR A 122 -9.54 -4.66 2.07
C THR A 122 -10.65 -4.48 1.03
N GLY A 123 -10.42 -3.61 0.03
CA GLY A 123 -11.43 -3.20 -0.95
C GLY A 123 -12.38 -2.12 -0.44
N GLU A 124 -12.26 -1.69 0.81
CA GLU A 124 -13.08 -0.64 1.39
C GLU A 124 -12.76 0.74 0.80
N THR A 125 -13.74 1.64 0.79
CA THR A 125 -13.57 3.01 0.31
C THR A 125 -13.82 3.99 1.43
N TYR A 126 -12.91 4.94 1.58
CA TYR A 126 -12.99 6.02 2.55
C TYR A 126 -13.00 7.37 1.84
N HIS A 127 -13.33 8.44 2.58
CA HIS A 127 -13.21 9.82 2.11
C HIS A 127 -12.12 10.51 2.93
N TRP A 128 -11.01 10.80 2.29
CA TRP A 128 -9.87 11.44 2.91
C TRP A 128 -9.69 12.86 2.42
N GLY A 129 -9.31 13.74 3.35
CA GLY A 129 -8.90 15.11 3.07
C GLY A 129 -7.46 15.32 3.51
N ARG A 130 -7.14 16.56 3.91
CA ARG A 130 -5.80 16.88 4.40
C ARG A 130 -5.43 16.13 5.68
N THR A 131 -6.37 16.00 6.62
CA THR A 131 -6.13 15.39 7.94
C THR A 131 -7.06 14.21 8.13
N ASN A 132 -6.49 13.03 8.43
CA ASN A 132 -7.21 11.77 8.47
C ASN A 132 -6.77 10.94 9.67
N TYR A 133 -7.72 10.27 10.31
CA TYR A 133 -7.42 9.31 11.36
C TYR A 133 -7.31 7.91 10.77
N ALA A 134 -6.32 7.14 11.25
CA ALA A 134 -6.20 5.71 10.96
C ALA A 134 -5.89 4.92 12.23
N ARG A 135 -6.46 3.72 12.33
CA ARG A 135 -6.14 2.71 13.32
C ARG A 135 -5.66 1.44 12.64
N LEU A 136 -4.48 0.98 13.01
CA LEU A 136 -3.80 -0.15 12.39
C LEU A 136 -3.54 -1.24 13.44
N GLU A 137 -4.01 -2.46 13.14
CA GLU A 137 -3.90 -3.62 14.05
C GLU A 137 -3.01 -4.70 13.43
N PRO A 138 -1.91 -5.15 14.09
CA PRO A 138 -0.94 -6.08 13.50
C PRO A 138 -1.54 -7.36 12.95
N GLY A 139 -2.47 -7.99 13.63
CA GLY A 139 -3.05 -9.27 13.20
C GLY A 139 -4.21 -9.16 12.20
N ARG A 140 -4.69 -7.93 11.92
CA ARG A 140 -5.90 -7.72 11.11
C ARG A 140 -5.66 -6.78 9.93
N ALA A 141 -5.16 -5.60 10.19
CA ALA A 141 -4.92 -4.55 9.21
C ALA A 141 -3.67 -3.75 9.62
N PRO A 142 -2.46 -4.31 9.43
CA PRO A 142 -1.22 -3.65 9.84
C PRO A 142 -0.88 -2.45 8.96
N ALA A 143 -1.54 -2.31 7.83
CA ALA A 143 -1.33 -1.24 6.87
C ALA A 143 -2.58 -0.94 6.07
N HIS A 144 -2.64 0.26 5.50
CA HIS A 144 -3.53 0.62 4.40
C HIS A 144 -2.71 0.92 3.15
N ILE A 145 -3.21 0.50 1.99
CA ILE A 145 -2.70 0.86 0.66
C ILE A 145 -3.84 1.53 -0.08
N LEU A 146 -3.90 2.85 0.00
CA LEU A 146 -5.03 3.64 -0.42
C LEU A 146 -4.79 4.20 -1.84
N HIS A 147 -5.52 3.69 -2.82
CA HIS A 147 -5.56 4.28 -4.16
C HIS A 147 -6.48 5.50 -4.17
N VAL A 148 -5.93 6.67 -4.52
CA VAL A 148 -6.69 7.92 -4.63
C VAL A 148 -7.50 7.90 -5.92
N GLN A 149 -8.82 7.95 -5.78
CA GLN A 149 -9.74 7.97 -6.91
C GLN A 149 -10.02 9.42 -7.31
N LEU A 150 -9.20 9.97 -8.20
CA LEU A 150 -9.44 11.28 -8.77
C LEU A 150 -10.58 11.19 -9.78
N PRO A 151 -11.49 12.20 -9.85
CA PRO A 151 -12.44 12.28 -10.95
C PRO A 151 -11.65 12.32 -12.27
N ALA A 152 -12.10 11.55 -13.26
CA ALA A 152 -11.51 11.62 -14.59
C ALA A 152 -11.56 13.06 -15.09
N ASP A 153 -10.41 13.61 -15.53
CA ASP A 153 -10.34 14.94 -16.09
C ASP A 153 -11.40 15.10 -17.19
N SER A 154 -12.39 15.96 -16.96
CA SER A 154 -13.42 16.33 -17.93
C SER A 154 -12.90 17.25 -19.05
N SER A 155 -11.62 17.20 -19.37
CA SER A 155 -10.93 18.06 -20.33
C SER A 155 -10.73 17.43 -21.72
N SER A 156 -11.80 16.83 -22.30
CA SER A 156 -11.75 16.44 -23.72
C SER A 156 -13.09 16.58 -24.45
N SER A 157 -13.79 17.71 -24.23
CA SER A 157 -14.96 18.03 -25.04
C SER A 157 -15.07 19.53 -25.35
N SER A 158 -14.09 20.08 -26.08
CA SER A 158 -14.32 21.35 -26.77
C SER A 158 -13.28 21.52 -27.87
N SER A 159 -13.54 20.99 -29.04
CA SER A 159 -13.06 21.51 -30.33
C SER A 159 -13.62 20.69 -31.48
N GLN A 160 -14.90 20.83 -31.79
CA GLN A 160 -15.40 20.73 -33.19
C GLN A 160 -16.70 21.51 -33.27
N ILE A 161 -16.58 22.79 -33.50
CA ILE A 161 -17.63 23.60 -34.12
C ILE A 161 -16.99 24.20 -35.36
N GLY A 162 -17.23 23.61 -36.50
CA GLY A 162 -18.06 24.14 -37.54
C GLY A 162 -17.49 25.36 -38.26
N GLY A 163 -16.78 25.16 -39.35
CA GLY A 163 -16.52 26.15 -40.34
C GLY A 163 -17.14 25.71 -41.66
N SER A 164 -18.45 25.81 -41.77
CA SER A 164 -19.11 25.82 -43.10
C SER A 164 -19.01 27.22 -43.66
N GLY A 165 -18.40 27.32 -44.79
CA GLY A 165 -18.36 28.54 -45.60
C GLY A 165 -18.42 28.17 -47.09
N THR A 166 -19.57 28.25 -47.64
CA THR A 166 -19.91 28.38 -49.05
C THR A 166 -19.73 29.85 -49.48
N PRO A 167 -19.64 30.22 -50.74
CA PRO A 167 -20.13 29.61 -51.98
C PRO A 167 -19.08 29.15 -53.00
#